data_d6239376e885cf9af873606e8fbec2d7
#
_entry.id   d6239376e885cf9af873606e8fbec2d7
#
_cell.length_a   1.000
_cell.length_b   1.000
_cell.length_c   1.000
_cell.angle_alpha   90.00
_cell.angle_beta   90.00
_cell.angle_gamma   90.00
#
_symmetry.space_group_name_H-M   'P 1'
#
loop_
_entity.id
_entity.type
_entity.pdbx_description
1 polymer ?
#
loop_
_entity_poly.entity_id
_entity_poly.type
_entity_poly.pdbx_seq_one_letter_code
_entity_poly.pdbx_strand_id
1 'polypeptide(L)'
;MKKIILSFIAIGILFSCGKTKEENVIAEAETEIKEEVKEELQPISDTVMENAIIYEANIRQYSEEGSFNAFTKDIPVLKELGVKVLWLMPIYPISTTKSKGSLGSYYAISDYTKVNPEFGTIEDFRTLVKTAHDNDIYVILDWVANHTGWDHIWLKEHPEYYTKDTEGNITHTVDTDWTDVADLNYDNTAMREQMKNDMIYWLKEEGVDGFRCDVAGMVPVDFWNTTVTELKKIKPVFMLAEGWEPELLENAFDMGYGWDTHHKMNDIAQGKSNVSEWDKRMVQIDTMYAKDDILMNFTSNHDENSWNGTVKERMGDAAEVFAALSYVAPGMPLIYSGQEYDMDKRLLFFEKDTIIKKKNKFFPLYKKLGKLKNTNPALHGGKNAASYTRIITSDDNKVLAFARKKENHEVVFVANLTKEPVKFTTEYKGEFTNYLSGDNFEIKPGQEYELAAWDYWILIKK
;
A
#
# COMPACT_ATOMS: atom_id res chain seq x y z
N MET A 1 14.22 -30.15 -35.16
CA MET A 1 15.46 -30.27 -35.96
C MET A 1 15.35 -29.33 -37.14
N LYS A 2 15.98 -28.20 -37.13
CA LYS A 2 16.38 -27.41 -38.32
C LYS A 2 17.64 -26.67 -37.97
N LYS A 3 18.73 -27.06 -38.63
CA LYS A 3 20.05 -26.48 -38.53
C LYS A 3 20.09 -25.15 -39.28
N ILE A 4 20.69 -24.13 -38.70
CA ILE A 4 21.05 -22.88 -39.38
C ILE A 4 22.57 -22.89 -39.53
N ILE A 5 22.97 -22.67 -40.78
CA ILE A 5 24.35 -22.72 -41.29
C ILE A 5 24.99 -21.34 -41.09
N LEU A 6 26.16 -21.31 -40.43
CA LEU A 6 27.03 -20.12 -40.42
C LEU A 6 27.86 -20.10 -41.71
N SER A 7 27.85 -18.98 -42.43
CA SER A 7 28.78 -18.69 -43.51
C SER A 7 29.87 -17.74 -43.01
N PHE A 8 31.12 -18.21 -43.03
CA PHE A 8 32.31 -17.41 -42.89
C PHE A 8 32.74 -16.82 -44.24
N ILE A 9 32.98 -15.52 -44.29
CA ILE A 9 33.66 -14.89 -45.41
C ILE A 9 35.01 -14.40 -44.88
N ALA A 10 36.09 -14.98 -45.43
CA ALA A 10 37.48 -14.58 -45.24
C ALA A 10 37.83 -13.56 -46.32
N ILE A 11 38.38 -12.41 -45.95
CA ILE A 11 39.02 -11.47 -46.87
C ILE A 11 40.49 -11.30 -46.49
N GLY A 12 41.32 -11.55 -47.45
CA GLY A 12 42.76 -11.61 -47.32
C GLY A 12 43.45 -10.25 -47.22
N ILE A 13 44.57 -10.31 -46.54
CA ILE A 13 45.48 -9.18 -46.31
C ILE A 13 46.52 -9.12 -47.44
N LEU A 14 46.69 -7.95 -48.05
CA LEU A 14 47.88 -7.65 -48.85
C LEU A 14 48.71 -6.56 -48.16
N PHE A 15 49.93 -6.88 -47.82
CA PHE A 15 50.95 -5.96 -47.32
C PHE A 15 51.51 -5.09 -48.42
N SER A 16 51.64 -3.77 -48.16
CA SER A 16 52.62 -2.92 -48.86
C SER A 16 53.27 -1.96 -47.87
N CYS A 17 54.61 -1.97 -47.84
CA CYS A 17 55.46 -1.10 -47.05
C CYS A 17 55.59 0.30 -47.66
N GLY A 18 55.61 1.34 -46.83
CA GLY A 18 56.05 2.72 -47.21
C GLY A 18 56.14 3.62 -45.97
N LYS A 19 57.32 4.23 -45.79
CA LYS A 19 57.84 4.91 -44.60
C LYS A 19 57.19 6.28 -44.25
N THR A 20 57.10 6.49 -42.89
CA THR A 20 57.28 7.73 -42.09
C THR A 20 56.46 8.98 -42.36
N LYS A 21 55.62 9.36 -41.39
CA LYS A 21 55.68 10.63 -40.62
C LYS A 21 54.72 10.55 -39.42
N GLU A 22 55.23 11.06 -38.30
CA GLU A 22 54.47 11.23 -37.05
C GLU A 22 53.30 12.15 -37.27
N GLU A 23 52.07 11.70 -36.92
CA GLU A 23 50.94 12.53 -36.60
C GLU A 23 50.12 11.86 -35.52
N ASN A 24 49.73 12.67 -34.53
CA ASN A 24 49.03 12.29 -33.32
C ASN A 24 47.73 11.52 -33.66
N VAL A 25 47.62 10.27 -33.19
CA VAL A 25 46.38 9.52 -33.16
C VAL A 25 45.74 9.79 -31.82
N ILE A 26 44.72 10.67 -31.87
CA ILE A 26 43.72 10.75 -30.81
C ILE A 26 42.97 9.43 -30.85
N ALA A 27 43.16 8.58 -29.85
CA ALA A 27 42.35 7.39 -29.66
C ALA A 27 40.92 7.84 -29.22
N GLU A 28 39.99 7.84 -30.14
CA GLU A 28 38.58 7.86 -29.82
C GLU A 28 38.26 6.54 -29.10
N ALA A 29 38.10 6.60 -27.78
CA ALA A 29 37.49 5.54 -27.04
C ALA A 29 36.00 5.52 -27.38
N GLU A 30 35.60 4.62 -28.23
CA GLU A 30 34.20 4.23 -28.37
C GLU A 30 33.77 3.63 -27.02
N THR A 31 33.13 4.46 -26.20
CA THR A 31 32.40 3.98 -25.01
C THR A 31 31.13 3.33 -25.57
N GLU A 32 31.12 2.02 -25.72
CA GLU A 32 29.89 1.26 -25.86
C GLU A 32 29.04 1.55 -24.61
N ILE A 33 28.05 2.43 -24.75
CA ILE A 33 26.96 2.55 -23.81
C ILE A 33 26.17 1.25 -23.97
N LYS A 34 26.45 0.27 -23.12
CA LYS A 34 25.53 -0.83 -22.90
C LYS A 34 24.27 -0.20 -22.29
N GLU A 35 23.25 0.00 -23.09
CA GLU A 35 21.89 0.14 -22.57
C GLU A 35 21.65 -1.12 -21.74
N GLU A 36 21.62 -0.98 -20.42
CA GLU A 36 21.06 -2.02 -19.54
C GLU A 36 19.61 -2.21 -20.01
N VAL A 37 19.37 -3.32 -20.69
CA VAL A 37 17.99 -3.75 -20.99
C VAL A 37 17.35 -3.97 -19.64
N LYS A 38 16.52 -3.01 -19.21
CA LYS A 38 15.80 -3.10 -17.96
C LYS A 38 14.83 -4.27 -18.09
N GLU A 39 14.95 -5.24 -17.20
CA GLU A 39 14.10 -6.42 -17.17
C GLU A 39 12.66 -5.96 -16.90
N GLU A 40 11.71 -6.44 -17.67
CA GLU A 40 10.30 -6.11 -17.49
C GLU A 40 9.82 -6.58 -16.10
N LEU A 41 9.03 -5.75 -15.41
CA LEU A 41 8.52 -6.08 -14.10
C LEU A 41 7.75 -7.40 -14.16
N GLN A 42 8.19 -8.39 -13.35
CA GLN A 42 7.52 -9.68 -13.30
C GLN A 42 6.13 -9.53 -12.64
N PRO A 43 5.15 -10.37 -12.99
CA PRO A 43 3.85 -10.35 -12.33
C PRO A 43 3.99 -10.44 -10.81
N ILE A 44 3.07 -9.78 -10.08
CA ILE A 44 3.11 -9.77 -8.62
C ILE A 44 3.14 -11.19 -8.05
N SER A 45 3.97 -11.41 -7.04
CA SER A 45 4.18 -12.72 -6.43
C SER A 45 3.93 -12.68 -4.92
N ASP A 46 3.73 -13.85 -4.33
CA ASP A 46 3.63 -14.00 -2.86
C ASP A 46 4.82 -13.34 -2.14
N THR A 47 6.03 -13.47 -2.69
CA THR A 47 7.24 -12.86 -2.10
C THR A 47 7.15 -11.33 -2.05
N VAL A 48 6.57 -10.70 -3.06
CA VAL A 48 6.33 -9.24 -3.04
C VAL A 48 5.29 -8.91 -1.98
N MET A 49 4.19 -9.66 -1.93
CA MET A 49 3.12 -9.45 -0.96
C MET A 49 3.59 -9.64 0.49
N GLU A 50 4.55 -10.55 0.74
CA GLU A 50 5.10 -10.79 2.08
C GLU A 50 5.85 -9.60 2.69
N ASN A 51 6.43 -8.72 1.87
CA ASN A 51 7.24 -7.58 2.31
C ASN A 51 6.81 -6.23 1.73
N ALA A 52 5.62 -6.15 1.13
CA ALA A 52 5.13 -4.95 0.49
C ALA A 52 4.97 -3.78 1.48
N ILE A 53 5.13 -2.58 0.92
CA ILE A 53 4.66 -1.33 1.50
C ILE A 53 3.69 -0.76 0.50
N ILE A 54 2.50 -0.43 0.97
CA ILE A 54 1.44 0.15 0.15
C ILE A 54 1.50 1.67 0.30
N TYR A 55 1.36 2.38 -0.80
CA TYR A 55 1.23 3.84 -0.82
C TYR A 55 -0.11 4.22 -1.42
N GLU A 56 -0.94 4.89 -0.65
CA GLU A 56 -2.25 5.37 -1.06
C GLU A 56 -2.15 6.78 -1.61
N ALA A 57 -2.66 7.01 -2.81
CA ALA A 57 -2.58 8.31 -3.48
C ALA A 57 -3.92 8.76 -4.06
N ASN A 58 -4.33 9.98 -3.70
CA ASN A 58 -5.42 10.70 -4.35
C ASN A 58 -4.86 11.66 -5.40
N ILE A 59 -5.06 11.38 -6.68
CA ILE A 59 -4.51 12.19 -7.77
C ILE A 59 -4.98 13.65 -7.70
N ARG A 60 -6.28 13.89 -7.37
CA ARG A 60 -6.83 15.25 -7.24
C ARG A 60 -6.09 16.11 -6.21
N GLN A 61 -5.61 15.48 -5.13
CA GLN A 61 -5.11 16.19 -3.95
C GLN A 61 -3.60 16.05 -3.76
N TYR A 62 -2.91 15.26 -4.58
CA TYR A 62 -1.50 14.98 -4.42
C TYR A 62 -0.59 16.16 -4.76
N SER A 63 -1.00 16.97 -5.73
CA SER A 63 -0.24 18.12 -6.22
C SER A 63 -1.16 19.30 -6.52
N GLU A 64 -0.58 20.47 -6.75
CA GLU A 64 -1.32 21.66 -7.17
C GLU A 64 -2.04 21.41 -8.50
N GLU A 65 -1.39 20.72 -9.46
CA GLU A 65 -2.01 20.34 -10.75
C GLU A 65 -3.12 19.30 -10.56
N GLY A 66 -2.96 18.33 -9.64
CA GLY A 66 -3.88 17.22 -9.42
C GLY A 66 -4.03 16.33 -10.65
N SER A 67 -2.92 16.00 -11.30
CA SER A 67 -2.91 15.24 -12.56
C SER A 67 -2.01 14.02 -12.50
N PHE A 68 -2.25 13.04 -13.39
CA PHE A 68 -1.38 11.87 -13.56
C PHE A 68 0.06 12.29 -13.86
N ASN A 69 0.24 13.26 -14.74
CA ASN A 69 1.57 13.74 -15.14
C ASN A 69 2.34 14.39 -13.98
N ALA A 70 1.65 15.07 -13.08
CA ALA A 70 2.28 15.65 -11.91
C ALA A 70 2.69 14.56 -10.90
N PHE A 71 1.82 13.57 -10.68
CA PHE A 71 2.10 12.44 -9.79
C PHE A 71 3.25 11.57 -10.31
N THR A 72 3.27 11.28 -11.59
CA THR A 72 4.27 10.43 -12.26
C THR A 72 5.71 10.87 -11.98
N LYS A 73 5.95 12.18 -11.84
CA LYS A 73 7.28 12.75 -11.53
C LYS A 73 7.81 12.31 -10.16
N ASP A 74 6.93 11.94 -9.23
CA ASP A 74 7.30 11.59 -7.86
C ASP A 74 7.38 10.06 -7.64
N ILE A 75 7.05 9.24 -8.63
CA ILE A 75 7.17 7.77 -8.51
C ILE A 75 8.56 7.32 -8.06
N PRO A 76 9.68 7.90 -8.54
CA PRO A 76 11.00 7.55 -8.00
C PRO A 76 11.18 7.83 -6.51
N VAL A 77 10.46 8.82 -5.95
CA VAL A 77 10.45 9.11 -4.51
C VAL A 77 9.74 8.01 -3.73
N LEU A 78 8.67 7.44 -4.29
CA LEU A 78 7.98 6.29 -3.69
C LEU A 78 8.90 5.06 -3.63
N LYS A 79 9.67 4.81 -4.68
CA LYS A 79 10.72 3.76 -4.66
C LYS A 79 11.74 4.00 -3.55
N GLU A 80 12.14 5.25 -3.33
CA GLU A 80 13.07 5.63 -2.26
C GLU A 80 12.53 5.30 -0.86
N LEU A 81 11.20 5.39 -0.67
CA LEU A 81 10.49 5.02 0.55
C LEU A 81 10.29 3.48 0.70
N GLY A 82 10.65 2.71 -0.32
CA GLY A 82 10.49 1.25 -0.33
C GLY A 82 9.08 0.79 -0.72
N VAL A 83 8.28 1.65 -1.31
CA VAL A 83 6.93 1.30 -1.81
C VAL A 83 7.03 0.20 -2.86
N LYS A 84 6.17 -0.80 -2.74
CA LYS A 84 6.01 -1.90 -3.70
C LYS A 84 4.66 -1.88 -4.41
N VAL A 85 3.64 -1.37 -3.74
CA VAL A 85 2.28 -1.29 -4.28
C VAL A 85 1.79 0.15 -4.18
N LEU A 86 1.46 0.73 -5.32
CA LEU A 86 0.81 2.03 -5.43
C LEU A 86 -0.70 1.80 -5.56
N TRP A 87 -1.45 2.16 -4.55
CA TRP A 87 -2.90 2.20 -4.58
C TRP A 87 -3.35 3.61 -5.00
N LEU A 88 -3.91 3.72 -6.19
CA LEU A 88 -4.58 4.94 -6.66
C LEU A 88 -6.04 4.92 -6.21
N MET A 89 -6.46 5.91 -5.42
CA MET A 89 -7.86 6.17 -5.12
C MET A 89 -8.64 6.33 -6.43
N PRO A 90 -10.00 6.28 -6.43
CA PRO A 90 -10.75 6.19 -7.69
C PRO A 90 -10.33 7.24 -8.71
N ILE A 91 -9.98 6.77 -9.91
CA ILE A 91 -9.48 7.58 -11.02
C ILE A 91 -10.53 7.81 -12.11
N TYR A 92 -11.74 7.33 -11.89
CA TYR A 92 -12.84 7.32 -12.85
C TYR A 92 -13.56 8.67 -12.91
N PRO A 93 -14.32 8.95 -13.99
CA PRO A 93 -15.17 10.13 -14.06
C PRO A 93 -16.18 10.13 -12.91
N ILE A 94 -16.38 11.32 -12.34
CA ILE A 94 -17.23 11.51 -11.14
C ILE A 94 -18.62 11.96 -11.57
N SER A 95 -19.65 11.40 -10.92
CA SER A 95 -21.04 11.80 -11.08
C SER A 95 -21.26 13.25 -10.64
N THR A 96 -21.99 14.00 -11.46
CA THR A 96 -22.43 15.37 -11.15
C THR A 96 -23.87 15.43 -10.64
N THR A 97 -24.63 14.34 -10.81
CA THR A 97 -26.03 14.25 -10.35
C THR A 97 -26.08 13.90 -8.87
N LYS A 98 -26.77 14.71 -8.09
CA LYS A 98 -26.85 14.63 -6.62
C LYS A 98 -25.47 14.68 -5.92
N SER A 99 -24.46 15.24 -6.57
CA SER A 99 -23.11 15.30 -6.02
C SER A 99 -23.03 16.10 -4.72
N LYS A 100 -22.13 15.70 -3.81
CA LYS A 100 -21.77 16.43 -2.61
C LYS A 100 -20.54 17.31 -2.87
N GLY A 101 -20.47 18.50 -2.26
CA GLY A 101 -19.38 19.45 -2.46
C GLY A 101 -19.33 20.04 -3.87
N SER A 102 -18.25 20.73 -4.21
CA SER A 102 -18.10 21.41 -5.51
C SER A 102 -17.64 20.47 -6.64
N LEU A 103 -16.83 19.45 -6.32
CA LEU A 103 -16.22 18.54 -7.29
C LEU A 103 -16.75 17.09 -7.19
N GLY A 104 -17.66 16.81 -6.27
CA GLY A 104 -18.21 15.49 -6.04
C GLY A 104 -17.24 14.49 -5.40
N SER A 105 -17.81 13.36 -4.99
CA SER A 105 -17.05 12.23 -4.45
C SER A 105 -16.43 11.41 -5.58
N TYR A 106 -15.15 11.09 -5.49
CA TYR A 106 -14.49 10.16 -6.41
C TYR A 106 -15.02 8.73 -6.28
N TYR A 107 -15.76 8.43 -5.21
CA TYR A 107 -16.50 7.17 -5.07
C TYR A 107 -17.86 7.17 -5.78
N ALA A 108 -18.35 8.31 -6.25
CA ALA A 108 -19.57 8.40 -7.07
C ALA A 108 -19.21 8.26 -8.56
N ILE A 109 -18.88 7.05 -8.98
CA ILE A 109 -18.35 6.73 -10.32
C ILE A 109 -19.46 6.86 -11.38
N SER A 110 -19.18 7.53 -12.50
CA SER A 110 -20.08 7.63 -13.65
C SER A 110 -19.75 6.72 -14.84
N ASP A 111 -18.53 6.19 -14.90
CA ASP A 111 -18.08 5.22 -15.93
C ASP A 111 -16.85 4.45 -15.44
N TYR A 112 -16.95 3.12 -15.30
CA TYR A 112 -15.87 2.29 -14.78
C TYR A 112 -14.68 2.09 -15.74
N THR A 113 -14.85 2.40 -17.03
CA THR A 113 -13.84 2.09 -18.05
C THR A 113 -13.12 3.33 -18.58
N LYS A 114 -13.31 4.49 -17.94
CA LYS A 114 -12.66 5.73 -18.31
C LYS A 114 -11.88 6.34 -17.15
N VAL A 115 -10.91 7.17 -17.49
CA VAL A 115 -10.24 8.03 -16.50
C VAL A 115 -10.96 9.37 -16.37
N ASN A 116 -10.89 9.94 -15.16
CA ASN A 116 -11.42 11.29 -14.91
C ASN A 116 -10.61 12.33 -15.73
N PRO A 117 -11.29 13.12 -16.58
CA PRO A 117 -10.61 14.12 -17.39
C PRO A 117 -9.92 15.23 -16.58
N GLU A 118 -10.30 15.42 -15.30
CA GLU A 118 -9.54 16.30 -14.39
C GLU A 118 -8.10 15.84 -14.18
N PHE A 119 -7.85 14.52 -14.24
CA PHE A 119 -6.54 13.93 -13.93
C PHE A 119 -5.65 13.82 -15.17
N GLY A 120 -6.22 13.91 -16.36
CA GLY A 120 -5.53 13.78 -17.65
C GLY A 120 -6.22 12.80 -18.60
N THR A 121 -5.44 12.24 -19.51
CA THR A 121 -5.89 11.28 -20.53
C THR A 121 -5.55 9.84 -20.11
N ILE A 122 -6.09 8.87 -20.85
CA ILE A 122 -5.73 7.46 -20.68
C ILE A 122 -4.23 7.22 -21.00
N GLU A 123 -3.67 7.96 -21.92
CA GLU A 123 -2.24 7.91 -22.27
C GLU A 123 -1.36 8.43 -21.13
N ASP A 124 -1.81 9.46 -20.40
CA ASP A 124 -1.13 9.95 -19.20
C ASP A 124 -1.16 8.89 -18.10
N PHE A 125 -2.30 8.19 -17.92
CA PHE A 125 -2.43 7.08 -17.01
C PHE A 125 -1.51 5.90 -17.39
N ARG A 126 -1.46 5.51 -18.67
CA ARG A 126 -0.54 4.47 -19.18
C ARG A 126 0.92 4.83 -18.91
N THR A 127 1.26 6.11 -19.06
CA THR A 127 2.60 6.62 -18.73
C THR A 127 2.90 6.49 -17.23
N LEU A 128 1.92 6.75 -16.37
CA LEU A 128 2.05 6.57 -14.93
C LEU A 128 2.30 5.08 -14.60
N VAL A 129 1.46 4.16 -15.11
CA VAL A 129 1.61 2.72 -14.88
C VAL A 129 2.97 2.23 -15.34
N LYS A 130 3.36 2.60 -16.57
CA LYS A 130 4.69 2.24 -17.09
C LYS A 130 5.82 2.77 -16.20
N THR A 131 5.73 4.03 -15.75
CA THR A 131 6.75 4.62 -14.88
C THR A 131 6.82 3.92 -13.53
N ALA A 132 5.67 3.50 -12.97
CA ALA A 132 5.62 2.71 -11.75
C ALA A 132 6.31 1.35 -11.95
N HIS A 133 5.96 0.62 -13.00
CA HIS A 133 6.61 -0.65 -13.36
C HIS A 133 8.11 -0.49 -13.60
N ASP A 134 8.53 0.55 -14.30
CA ASP A 134 9.95 0.88 -14.50
C ASP A 134 10.69 1.16 -13.16
N ASN A 135 9.97 1.41 -12.09
CA ASN A 135 10.50 1.60 -10.74
C ASN A 135 10.23 0.42 -9.80
N ASP A 136 9.85 -0.75 -10.31
CA ASP A 136 9.51 -1.96 -9.56
C ASP A 136 8.32 -1.75 -8.58
N ILE A 137 7.35 -0.92 -8.97
CA ILE A 137 6.14 -0.62 -8.21
C ILE A 137 4.93 -1.11 -8.98
N TYR A 138 4.12 -1.96 -8.37
CA TYR A 138 2.85 -2.43 -8.88
C TYR A 138 1.76 -1.38 -8.68
N VAL A 139 0.81 -1.31 -9.60
CA VAL A 139 -0.28 -0.34 -9.54
C VAL A 139 -1.60 -1.04 -9.35
N ILE A 140 -2.31 -0.71 -8.27
CA ILE A 140 -3.68 -1.17 -8.04
C ILE A 140 -4.65 0.01 -8.06
N LEU A 141 -5.86 -0.25 -8.52
CA LEU A 141 -6.93 0.75 -8.57
C LEU A 141 -7.92 0.55 -7.42
N ASP A 142 -8.43 1.64 -6.91
CA ASP A 142 -9.60 1.60 -6.04
C ASP A 142 -10.83 1.21 -6.85
N TRP A 143 -11.54 0.16 -6.42
CA TRP A 143 -12.67 -0.39 -7.13
C TRP A 143 -13.93 -0.31 -6.30
N VAL A 144 -14.85 0.53 -6.73
CA VAL A 144 -16.11 0.78 -6.03
C VAL A 144 -17.19 -0.15 -6.56
N ALA A 145 -17.32 -1.33 -5.96
CA ALA A 145 -18.23 -2.36 -6.44
C ALA A 145 -19.64 -2.27 -5.86
N ASN A 146 -19.82 -1.59 -4.72
CA ASN A 146 -21.11 -1.55 -4.02
C ASN A 146 -22.13 -0.63 -4.67
N HIS A 147 -21.71 0.45 -5.31
CA HIS A 147 -22.58 1.51 -5.82
C HIS A 147 -21.96 2.27 -6.99
N THR A 148 -22.76 3.09 -7.66
CA THR A 148 -22.30 4.04 -8.69
C THR A 148 -22.82 5.44 -8.40
N GLY A 149 -22.32 6.45 -9.12
CA GLY A 149 -22.93 7.77 -9.15
C GLY A 149 -24.29 7.76 -9.87
N TRP A 150 -25.12 8.79 -9.63
CA TRP A 150 -26.51 8.88 -10.14
C TRP A 150 -26.62 9.21 -11.65
N ASP A 151 -25.54 9.44 -12.35
CA ASP A 151 -25.51 9.61 -13.81
C ASP A 151 -24.64 8.54 -14.51
N HIS A 152 -24.34 7.46 -13.81
CA HIS A 152 -23.67 6.30 -14.40
C HIS A 152 -24.48 5.77 -15.59
N ILE A 153 -23.79 5.36 -16.66
CA ILE A 153 -24.43 4.92 -17.89
C ILE A 153 -25.41 3.75 -17.66
N TRP A 154 -25.12 2.87 -16.72
CA TRP A 154 -25.99 1.74 -16.37
C TRP A 154 -27.36 2.17 -15.81
N LEU A 155 -27.45 3.33 -15.12
CA LEU A 155 -28.76 3.81 -14.64
C LEU A 155 -29.73 4.06 -15.79
N LYS A 156 -29.23 4.48 -16.93
CA LYS A 156 -30.02 4.76 -18.13
C LYS A 156 -30.27 3.50 -18.96
N GLU A 157 -29.25 2.66 -19.14
CA GLU A 157 -29.27 1.51 -20.03
C GLU A 157 -29.79 0.24 -19.35
N HIS A 158 -29.50 0.09 -18.05
CA HIS A 158 -29.76 -1.10 -17.24
C HIS A 158 -30.28 -0.74 -15.84
N PRO A 159 -31.43 -0.07 -15.70
CA PRO A 159 -31.97 0.29 -14.39
C PRO A 159 -32.31 -0.92 -13.50
N GLU A 160 -32.35 -2.12 -14.04
CA GLU A 160 -32.48 -3.39 -13.32
C GLU A 160 -31.20 -3.82 -12.60
N TYR A 161 -30.07 -3.17 -12.85
CA TYR A 161 -28.81 -3.40 -12.13
C TYR A 161 -28.81 -2.80 -10.73
N TYR A 162 -29.82 -2.00 -10.39
CA TYR A 162 -29.86 -1.22 -9.14
C TYR A 162 -30.92 -1.73 -8.19
N THR A 163 -30.61 -1.62 -6.89
CA THR A 163 -31.55 -1.90 -5.80
C THR A 163 -32.70 -0.88 -5.82
N LYS A 164 -33.90 -1.37 -5.58
CA LYS A 164 -35.14 -0.56 -5.57
C LYS A 164 -35.80 -0.64 -4.22
N ASP A 165 -36.40 0.47 -3.81
CA ASP A 165 -37.27 0.54 -2.65
C ASP A 165 -38.64 -0.13 -2.90
N THR A 166 -39.50 -0.14 -1.90
CA THR A 166 -40.83 -0.74 -1.96
C THR A 166 -41.78 -0.06 -2.95
N GLU A 167 -41.45 1.16 -3.38
CA GLU A 167 -42.19 1.93 -4.37
C GLU A 167 -41.67 1.73 -5.79
N GLY A 168 -40.53 0.99 -5.93
CA GLY A 168 -39.87 0.68 -7.21
C GLY A 168 -38.88 1.75 -7.64
N ASN A 169 -38.54 2.72 -6.81
CA ASN A 169 -37.50 3.71 -7.10
C ASN A 169 -36.11 3.16 -6.78
N ILE A 170 -35.12 3.51 -7.61
CA ILE A 170 -33.71 3.20 -7.32
C ILE A 170 -33.31 3.99 -6.06
N THR A 171 -32.61 3.32 -5.15
CA THR A 171 -32.20 3.85 -3.85
C THR A 171 -30.69 3.92 -3.71
N HIS A 172 -30.21 4.63 -2.68
CA HIS A 172 -28.82 4.54 -2.22
C HIS A 172 -28.68 3.37 -1.23
N THR A 173 -27.46 3.03 -0.89
CA THR A 173 -27.15 1.93 0.05
C THR A 173 -27.89 2.13 1.38
N VAL A 174 -28.65 1.13 1.80
CA VAL A 174 -29.50 1.17 3.01
C VAL A 174 -28.63 1.43 4.26
N ASP A 175 -29.21 2.15 5.23
CA ASP A 175 -28.56 2.51 6.50
C ASP A 175 -27.28 3.38 6.35
N THR A 176 -27.12 4.06 5.21
CA THR A 176 -26.04 5.02 4.99
C THR A 176 -26.60 6.43 4.69
N ASP A 177 -25.74 7.45 4.82
CA ASP A 177 -26.02 8.81 4.39
C ASP A 177 -25.46 9.12 2.97
N TRP A 178 -25.13 8.08 2.20
CA TRP A 178 -24.48 8.17 0.87
C TRP A 178 -25.49 8.51 -0.23
N THR A 179 -26.19 9.64 -0.07
CA THR A 179 -27.27 10.06 -0.97
C THR A 179 -26.80 10.46 -2.37
N ASP A 180 -25.51 10.60 -2.58
CA ASP A 180 -24.85 10.92 -3.85
C ASP A 180 -24.53 9.70 -4.72
N VAL A 181 -24.86 8.48 -4.25
CA VAL A 181 -24.66 7.23 -5.00
C VAL A 181 -25.92 6.38 -5.10
N ALA A 182 -25.95 5.46 -6.06
CA ALA A 182 -27.04 4.52 -6.32
C ALA A 182 -26.52 3.08 -6.06
N ASP A 183 -27.26 2.33 -5.24
CA ASP A 183 -26.92 0.99 -4.78
C ASP A 183 -27.09 -0.06 -5.88
N LEU A 184 -26.10 -0.97 -6.01
CA LEU A 184 -26.11 -2.04 -7.01
C LEU A 184 -26.79 -3.30 -6.49
N ASN A 185 -27.60 -3.92 -7.35
CA ASN A 185 -28.33 -5.14 -7.05
C ASN A 185 -27.52 -6.40 -7.41
N TYR A 186 -26.90 -7.01 -6.45
CA TYR A 186 -26.09 -8.22 -6.63
C TYR A 186 -26.90 -9.52 -6.88
N ASP A 187 -28.22 -9.47 -6.80
CA ASP A 187 -29.07 -10.59 -7.31
C ASP A 187 -29.13 -10.60 -8.84
N ASN A 188 -28.76 -9.53 -9.50
CA ASN A 188 -28.70 -9.43 -10.95
C ASN A 188 -27.40 -10.00 -11.50
N THR A 189 -27.47 -11.17 -12.14
CA THR A 189 -26.29 -11.86 -12.68
C THR A 189 -25.66 -11.14 -13.87
N ALA A 190 -26.42 -10.38 -14.65
CA ALA A 190 -25.89 -9.59 -15.77
C ALA A 190 -25.07 -8.40 -15.25
N MET A 191 -25.51 -7.76 -14.17
CA MET A 191 -24.73 -6.73 -13.48
C MET A 191 -23.40 -7.29 -12.97
N ARG A 192 -23.41 -8.44 -12.28
CA ARG A 192 -22.18 -9.10 -11.81
C ARG A 192 -21.21 -9.40 -12.96
N GLU A 193 -21.73 -9.87 -14.09
CA GLU A 193 -20.90 -10.18 -15.27
C GLU A 193 -20.30 -8.90 -15.86
N GLN A 194 -21.08 -7.82 -15.96
CA GLN A 194 -20.59 -6.53 -16.46
C GLN A 194 -19.52 -5.94 -15.53
N MET A 195 -19.76 -5.94 -14.20
CA MET A 195 -18.79 -5.49 -13.19
C MET A 195 -17.46 -6.22 -13.31
N LYS A 196 -17.50 -7.55 -13.45
CA LYS A 196 -16.30 -8.36 -13.68
C LYS A 196 -15.58 -7.98 -14.99
N ASN A 197 -16.33 -7.77 -16.08
CA ASN A 197 -15.74 -7.40 -17.37
C ASN A 197 -15.06 -6.04 -17.33
N ASP A 198 -15.58 -5.09 -16.58
CA ASP A 198 -14.96 -3.78 -16.40
C ASP A 198 -13.65 -3.89 -15.58
N MET A 199 -13.58 -4.79 -14.58
CA MET A 199 -12.30 -5.10 -13.91
C MET A 199 -11.29 -5.75 -14.87
N ILE A 200 -11.75 -6.68 -15.72
CA ILE A 200 -10.91 -7.36 -16.73
C ILE A 200 -10.32 -6.34 -17.70
N TYR A 201 -11.06 -5.31 -18.11
CA TYR A 201 -10.56 -4.24 -18.97
C TYR A 201 -9.28 -3.61 -18.41
N TRP A 202 -9.27 -3.21 -17.14
CA TRP A 202 -8.11 -2.57 -16.53
C TRP A 202 -6.88 -3.49 -16.43
N LEU A 203 -7.09 -4.78 -16.22
CA LEU A 203 -6.00 -5.77 -16.20
C LEU A 203 -5.40 -6.02 -17.59
N LYS A 204 -6.25 -6.12 -18.63
CA LYS A 204 -5.83 -6.51 -19.97
C LYS A 204 -5.34 -5.35 -20.81
N GLU A 205 -6.11 -4.26 -20.80
CA GLU A 205 -5.86 -3.14 -21.71
C GLU A 205 -4.94 -2.09 -21.07
N GLU A 206 -5.07 -1.87 -19.76
CA GLU A 206 -4.36 -0.81 -19.05
C GLU A 206 -3.22 -1.34 -18.16
N GLY A 207 -3.10 -2.64 -18.00
CA GLY A 207 -1.96 -3.31 -17.39
C GLY A 207 -1.84 -3.18 -15.88
N VAL A 208 -2.91 -2.75 -15.16
CA VAL A 208 -2.88 -2.65 -13.69
C VAL A 208 -2.69 -4.00 -13.02
N ASP A 209 -2.19 -4.03 -11.79
CA ASP A 209 -1.76 -5.25 -11.11
C ASP A 209 -2.76 -5.76 -10.07
N GLY A 210 -3.89 -5.09 -9.94
CA GLY A 210 -4.94 -5.50 -9.03
C GLY A 210 -5.83 -4.37 -8.57
N PHE A 211 -6.53 -4.61 -7.44
CA PHE A 211 -7.54 -3.69 -6.94
C PHE A 211 -7.55 -3.61 -5.41
N ARG A 212 -7.82 -2.42 -4.90
CA ARG A 212 -8.38 -2.23 -3.55
C ARG A 212 -9.89 -2.11 -3.73
N CYS A 213 -10.65 -2.94 -3.08
CA CYS A 213 -12.10 -2.97 -3.23
C CYS A 213 -12.76 -2.24 -2.07
N ASP A 214 -13.43 -1.14 -2.43
CA ASP A 214 -14.18 -0.27 -1.54
C ASP A 214 -15.33 -1.04 -0.88
N VAL A 215 -15.51 -0.86 0.44
CA VAL A 215 -16.53 -1.52 1.29
C VAL A 215 -16.76 -2.98 0.92
N ALA A 216 -15.68 -3.75 0.76
CA ALA A 216 -15.72 -5.12 0.23
C ALA A 216 -16.66 -6.05 1.02
N GLY A 217 -16.82 -5.82 2.32
CA GLY A 217 -17.74 -6.58 3.18
C GLY A 217 -19.23 -6.32 2.88
N MET A 218 -19.58 -5.25 2.16
CA MET A 218 -20.95 -4.98 1.71
C MET A 218 -21.31 -5.68 0.39
N VAL A 219 -20.32 -6.23 -0.30
CA VAL A 219 -20.50 -6.95 -1.57
C VAL A 219 -20.45 -8.45 -1.30
N PRO A 220 -21.33 -9.29 -1.90
CA PRO A 220 -21.38 -10.71 -1.63
C PRO A 220 -20.04 -11.43 -1.87
N VAL A 221 -19.59 -12.22 -0.91
CA VAL A 221 -18.31 -12.96 -0.96
C VAL A 221 -18.24 -13.91 -2.17
N ASP A 222 -19.36 -14.53 -2.58
CA ASP A 222 -19.41 -15.39 -3.76
C ASP A 222 -19.13 -14.64 -5.07
N PHE A 223 -19.52 -13.36 -5.16
CA PHE A 223 -19.14 -12.50 -6.28
C PHE A 223 -17.62 -12.30 -6.32
N TRP A 224 -17.01 -11.95 -5.18
CA TRP A 224 -15.56 -11.77 -5.10
C TRP A 224 -14.82 -13.07 -5.47
N ASN A 225 -15.20 -14.20 -4.89
CA ASN A 225 -14.57 -15.48 -5.15
C ASN A 225 -14.62 -15.85 -6.63
N THR A 226 -15.77 -15.66 -7.26
CA THR A 226 -15.95 -15.96 -8.69
C THR A 226 -15.15 -14.98 -9.56
N THR A 227 -15.27 -13.68 -9.29
CA THR A 227 -14.62 -12.64 -10.08
C THR A 227 -13.11 -12.75 -10.00
N VAL A 228 -12.53 -12.83 -8.79
CA VAL A 228 -11.08 -12.90 -8.61
C VAL A 228 -10.50 -14.19 -9.22
N THR A 229 -11.24 -15.29 -9.18
CA THR A 229 -10.83 -16.51 -9.89
C THR A 229 -10.67 -16.27 -11.40
N GLU A 230 -11.56 -15.50 -12.02
CA GLU A 230 -11.45 -15.16 -13.45
C GLU A 230 -10.31 -14.17 -13.71
N LEU A 231 -10.13 -13.18 -12.83
CA LEU A 231 -9.01 -12.23 -12.93
C LEU A 231 -7.65 -12.95 -12.85
N LYS A 232 -7.51 -13.88 -11.91
CA LYS A 232 -6.28 -14.68 -11.72
C LYS A 232 -5.96 -15.63 -12.91
N LYS A 233 -6.93 -15.91 -13.81
CA LYS A 233 -6.65 -16.63 -15.06
C LYS A 233 -5.94 -15.74 -16.11
N ILE A 234 -6.04 -14.42 -16.00
CA ILE A 234 -5.43 -13.47 -16.93
C ILE A 234 -3.97 -13.25 -16.54
N LYS A 235 -3.73 -12.87 -15.29
CA LYS A 235 -2.41 -12.74 -14.65
C LYS A 235 -2.56 -12.82 -13.13
N PRO A 236 -1.48 -13.05 -12.37
CA PRO A 236 -1.50 -12.83 -10.93
C PRO A 236 -1.96 -11.41 -10.61
N VAL A 237 -2.87 -11.25 -9.66
CA VAL A 237 -3.43 -9.97 -9.23
C VAL A 237 -3.30 -9.81 -7.73
N PHE A 238 -3.11 -8.58 -7.27
CA PHE A 238 -3.17 -8.22 -5.86
C PHE A 238 -4.54 -7.67 -5.50
N MET A 239 -5.18 -8.27 -4.50
CA MET A 239 -6.52 -7.90 -4.06
C MET A 239 -6.49 -7.46 -2.60
N LEU A 240 -6.81 -6.17 -2.36
CA LEU A 240 -6.93 -5.57 -1.03
C LEU A 240 -8.39 -5.29 -0.72
N ALA A 241 -8.94 -5.92 0.32
CA ALA A 241 -10.30 -5.65 0.78
C ALA A 241 -10.33 -4.49 1.77
N GLU A 242 -11.16 -3.49 1.53
CA GLU A 242 -11.66 -2.69 2.62
C GLU A 242 -12.73 -3.50 3.37
N GLY A 243 -12.26 -4.27 4.30
CA GLY A 243 -13.02 -5.22 5.11
C GLY A 243 -12.06 -5.96 6.04
N TRP A 244 -12.60 -6.51 7.10
CA TRP A 244 -11.84 -7.24 8.13
C TRP A 244 -12.42 -8.64 8.39
N GLU A 245 -13.44 -9.00 7.64
CA GLU A 245 -14.11 -10.29 7.74
C GLU A 245 -13.17 -11.38 7.20
N PRO A 246 -12.86 -12.45 7.99
CA PRO A 246 -11.95 -13.50 7.55
C PRO A 246 -12.38 -14.20 6.25
N GLU A 247 -13.68 -14.28 6.00
CA GLU A 247 -14.25 -14.92 4.81
C GLU A 247 -13.82 -14.26 3.50
N LEU A 248 -13.48 -12.97 3.53
CA LEU A 248 -12.93 -12.26 2.38
C LEU A 248 -11.54 -12.77 2.01
N LEU A 249 -10.74 -13.16 3.01
CA LEU A 249 -9.35 -13.60 2.83
C LEU A 249 -9.23 -15.08 2.44
N GLU A 250 -10.28 -15.89 2.60
CA GLU A 250 -10.21 -17.33 2.31
C GLU A 250 -9.87 -17.65 0.86
N ASN A 251 -10.40 -16.88 -0.11
CA ASN A 251 -10.24 -17.19 -1.53
C ASN A 251 -9.98 -15.97 -2.43
N ALA A 252 -10.61 -14.83 -2.16
CA ALA A 252 -10.61 -13.69 -3.07
C ALA A 252 -9.47 -12.73 -2.80
N PHE A 253 -9.32 -12.28 -1.55
CA PHE A 253 -8.41 -11.20 -1.21
C PHE A 253 -7.11 -11.71 -0.61
N ASP A 254 -6.03 -11.05 -0.98
CA ASP A 254 -4.69 -11.34 -0.47
C ASP A 254 -4.41 -10.56 0.83
N MET A 255 -5.19 -9.50 1.09
CA MET A 255 -5.02 -8.63 2.26
C MET A 255 -6.34 -7.96 2.64
N GLY A 256 -6.59 -7.81 3.96
CA GLY A 256 -7.69 -7.05 4.53
C GLY A 256 -7.22 -5.85 5.36
N TYR A 257 -8.14 -5.03 5.81
CA TYR A 257 -7.84 -3.86 6.64
C TYR A 257 -7.67 -4.22 8.11
N GLY A 258 -6.62 -3.71 8.73
CA GLY A 258 -6.39 -3.82 10.19
C GLY A 258 -7.12 -2.73 10.99
N TRP A 259 -8.43 -2.49 10.76
CA TRP A 259 -9.21 -1.45 11.43
C TRP A 259 -9.12 -1.52 12.95
N ASP A 260 -9.32 -2.69 13.56
CA ASP A 260 -9.23 -2.84 15.01
C ASP A 260 -7.82 -2.52 15.52
N THR A 261 -6.77 -2.91 14.79
CA THR A 261 -5.38 -2.58 15.13
C THR A 261 -5.17 -1.08 15.11
N HIS A 262 -5.70 -0.40 14.08
CA HIS A 262 -5.68 1.05 13.96
C HIS A 262 -6.40 1.74 15.12
N HIS A 263 -7.60 1.27 15.47
CA HIS A 263 -8.37 1.80 16.61
C HIS A 263 -7.62 1.63 17.93
N LYS A 264 -7.00 0.46 18.18
CA LYS A 264 -6.19 0.24 19.39
C LYS A 264 -4.99 1.18 19.46
N MET A 265 -4.29 1.44 18.36
CA MET A 265 -3.19 2.42 18.34
C MET A 265 -3.68 3.82 18.70
N ASN A 266 -4.81 4.27 18.15
CA ASN A 266 -5.41 5.56 18.50
C ASN A 266 -5.84 5.62 19.98
N ASP A 267 -6.50 4.60 20.50
CA ASP A 267 -6.93 4.55 21.90
C ASP A 267 -5.75 4.60 22.88
N ILE A 268 -4.66 3.91 22.57
CA ILE A 268 -3.42 3.96 23.38
C ILE A 268 -2.79 5.36 23.31
N ALA A 269 -2.66 5.93 22.11
CA ALA A 269 -2.11 7.28 21.93
C ALA A 269 -2.90 8.33 22.71
N GLN A 270 -4.21 8.20 22.76
CA GLN A 270 -5.13 9.09 23.48
C GLN A 270 -5.20 8.82 25.00
N GLY A 271 -4.56 7.74 25.49
CA GLY A 271 -4.62 7.33 26.87
C GLY A 271 -5.96 6.73 27.31
N LYS A 272 -6.79 6.31 26.35
CA LYS A 272 -8.05 5.60 26.59
C LYS A 272 -7.82 4.11 26.86
N SER A 273 -6.66 3.62 26.51
CA SER A 273 -6.27 2.21 26.56
C SER A 273 -4.77 2.09 26.88
N ASN A 274 -4.26 0.87 26.98
CA ASN A 274 -2.85 0.57 27.26
C ASN A 274 -2.38 -0.67 26.48
N VAL A 275 -1.12 -1.09 26.68
CA VAL A 275 -0.49 -2.21 25.99
C VAL A 275 -1.28 -3.52 26.09
N SER A 276 -2.05 -3.75 27.17
CA SER A 276 -2.84 -4.98 27.29
C SER A 276 -3.90 -5.14 26.21
N GLU A 277 -4.42 -4.04 25.64
CA GLU A 277 -5.36 -4.10 24.52
C GLU A 277 -4.65 -4.45 23.20
N TRP A 278 -3.40 -4.04 23.04
CA TRP A 278 -2.58 -4.53 21.94
C TRP A 278 -2.35 -6.03 22.04
N ASP A 279 -2.00 -6.53 23.23
CA ASP A 279 -1.77 -7.96 23.44
C ASP A 279 -3.04 -8.78 23.15
N LYS A 280 -4.22 -8.30 23.59
CA LYS A 280 -5.52 -8.92 23.25
C LYS A 280 -5.76 -8.93 21.74
N ARG A 281 -5.41 -7.83 21.04
CA ARG A 281 -5.56 -7.76 19.58
C ARG A 281 -4.67 -8.77 18.87
N MET A 282 -3.43 -8.97 19.31
CA MET A 282 -2.55 -9.98 18.73
C MET A 282 -3.07 -11.39 18.91
N VAL A 283 -3.63 -11.72 20.09
CA VAL A 283 -4.32 -12.99 20.34
C VAL A 283 -5.55 -13.14 19.45
N GLN A 284 -6.34 -12.08 19.29
CA GLN A 284 -7.52 -12.09 18.43
C GLN A 284 -7.13 -12.36 16.97
N ILE A 285 -6.09 -11.72 16.45
CA ILE A 285 -5.59 -11.97 15.09
C ILE A 285 -5.18 -13.44 14.94
N ASP A 286 -4.40 -13.98 15.86
CA ASP A 286 -3.93 -15.38 15.82
C ASP A 286 -5.07 -16.43 15.89
N THR A 287 -6.23 -16.04 16.42
CA THR A 287 -7.39 -16.94 16.58
C THR A 287 -8.45 -16.79 15.50
N MET A 288 -8.60 -15.61 14.90
CA MET A 288 -9.64 -15.32 13.91
C MET A 288 -9.19 -15.51 12.47
N TYR A 289 -7.91 -15.29 12.19
CA TYR A 289 -7.36 -15.29 10.84
C TYR A 289 -6.46 -16.50 10.61
N ALA A 290 -6.36 -16.94 9.37
CA ALA A 290 -5.36 -17.94 9.00
C ALA A 290 -3.94 -17.35 9.14
N LYS A 291 -2.92 -18.23 9.28
CA LYS A 291 -1.54 -17.77 9.54
C LYS A 291 -0.90 -17.03 8.37
N ASP A 292 -1.42 -17.27 7.18
CA ASP A 292 -0.99 -16.62 5.94
C ASP A 292 -1.85 -15.39 5.57
N ASP A 293 -2.93 -15.12 6.31
CA ASP A 293 -3.69 -13.89 6.13
C ASP A 293 -2.85 -12.65 6.48
N ILE A 294 -3.04 -11.60 5.70
CA ILE A 294 -2.33 -10.35 5.89
C ILE A 294 -3.33 -9.24 6.21
N LEU A 295 -3.08 -8.53 7.30
CA LEU A 295 -3.82 -7.31 7.62
C LEU A 295 -2.95 -6.08 7.33
N MET A 296 -3.55 -5.09 6.69
CA MET A 296 -2.91 -3.80 6.43
C MET A 296 -2.87 -2.94 7.69
N ASN A 297 -1.68 -2.55 8.12
CA ASN A 297 -1.45 -1.67 9.26
C ASN A 297 -1.31 -0.22 8.80
N PHE A 298 -2.02 0.69 9.44
CA PHE A 298 -1.97 2.11 9.08
C PHE A 298 -2.23 3.03 10.27
N THR A 299 -1.65 4.21 10.23
CA THR A 299 -1.92 5.30 11.18
C THR A 299 -2.87 6.34 10.61
N SER A 300 -3.05 6.36 9.29
CA SER A 300 -4.04 7.16 8.57
C SER A 300 -4.34 6.56 7.20
N ASN A 301 -5.46 6.93 6.62
CA ASN A 301 -5.87 6.78 5.23
C ASN A 301 -6.71 8.00 4.85
N HIS A 302 -7.32 8.00 3.65
CA HIS A 302 -8.15 9.11 3.20
C HIS A 302 -9.37 9.38 4.09
N ASP A 303 -10.01 8.34 4.63
CA ASP A 303 -11.16 8.46 5.52
C ASP A 303 -10.76 9.04 6.88
N GLU A 304 -9.76 8.43 7.52
CA GLU A 304 -9.27 8.89 8.80
C GLU A 304 -8.83 10.36 8.75
N ASN A 305 -8.08 10.72 7.71
CA ASN A 305 -7.61 12.09 7.53
C ASN A 305 -8.77 13.08 7.33
N SER A 306 -9.75 12.72 6.50
CA SER A 306 -10.85 13.62 6.16
C SER A 306 -11.87 13.76 7.30
N TRP A 307 -12.24 12.64 7.95
CA TRP A 307 -13.37 12.58 8.86
C TRP A 307 -12.98 12.57 10.34
N ASN A 308 -11.88 11.90 10.69
CA ASN A 308 -11.50 11.66 12.08
C ASN A 308 -10.30 12.53 12.55
N GLY A 309 -9.59 13.15 11.63
CA GLY A 309 -8.48 14.06 11.95
C GLY A 309 -7.12 13.62 11.43
N THR A 310 -6.19 14.54 11.44
CA THR A 310 -4.80 14.25 11.08
C THR A 310 -4.18 13.26 12.08
N VAL A 311 -3.07 12.61 11.71
CA VAL A 311 -2.32 11.75 12.64
C VAL A 311 -1.93 12.52 13.90
N LYS A 312 -1.55 13.81 13.74
CA LYS A 312 -1.16 14.66 14.87
C LYS A 312 -2.33 14.99 15.78
N GLU A 313 -3.52 15.27 15.23
CA GLU A 313 -4.73 15.47 16.03
C GLU A 313 -5.12 14.23 16.84
N ARG A 314 -4.95 13.03 16.26
CA ARG A 314 -5.36 11.77 16.87
C ARG A 314 -4.29 11.15 17.78
N MET A 315 -3.03 11.22 17.39
CA MET A 315 -1.93 10.52 18.07
C MET A 315 -0.91 11.46 18.74
N GLY A 316 -0.88 12.75 18.38
CA GLY A 316 0.06 13.72 18.98
C GLY A 316 1.51 13.27 18.87
N ASP A 317 2.23 13.31 20.00
CA ASP A 317 3.65 12.92 20.08
C ASP A 317 3.88 11.40 19.85
N ALA A 318 2.83 10.57 19.96
CA ALA A 318 2.90 9.14 19.70
C ALA A 318 2.94 8.79 18.21
N ALA A 319 2.77 9.76 17.30
CA ALA A 319 2.69 9.53 15.86
C ALA A 319 3.90 8.74 15.32
N GLU A 320 5.09 9.03 15.80
CA GLU A 320 6.33 8.40 15.31
C GLU A 320 6.43 6.93 15.74
N VAL A 321 6.18 6.61 17.00
CA VAL A 321 6.24 5.22 17.50
C VAL A 321 5.18 4.34 16.86
N PHE A 322 3.97 4.86 16.60
CA PHE A 322 2.94 4.08 15.90
C PHE A 322 3.19 3.94 14.40
N ALA A 323 3.82 4.94 13.76
CA ALA A 323 4.34 4.77 12.40
C ALA A 323 5.38 3.64 12.35
N ALA A 324 6.33 3.62 13.29
CA ALA A 324 7.32 2.53 13.38
C ALA A 324 6.66 1.17 13.68
N LEU A 325 5.69 1.13 14.61
CA LEU A 325 4.97 -0.09 14.97
C LEU A 325 4.22 -0.68 13.78
N SER A 326 3.60 0.14 12.91
CA SER A 326 2.90 -0.34 11.71
C SER A 326 3.80 -1.12 10.74
N TYR A 327 5.11 -0.86 10.75
CA TYR A 327 6.09 -1.56 9.92
C TYR A 327 6.64 -2.85 10.54
N VAL A 328 6.81 -2.87 11.86
CA VAL A 328 7.47 -3.99 12.54
C VAL A 328 6.50 -5.02 13.11
N ALA A 329 5.24 -4.65 13.33
CA ALA A 329 4.18 -5.57 13.72
C ALA A 329 3.87 -6.59 12.61
N PRO A 330 3.18 -7.72 12.93
CA PRO A 330 2.58 -8.57 11.90
C PRO A 330 1.66 -7.78 10.99
N GLY A 331 1.70 -8.06 9.68
CA GLY A 331 0.91 -7.34 8.66
C GLY A 331 1.76 -6.50 7.72
N MET A 332 1.10 -5.65 6.91
CA MET A 332 1.72 -4.80 5.89
C MET A 332 1.43 -3.33 6.14
N PRO A 333 2.44 -2.45 6.09
CA PRO A 333 2.24 -1.03 6.33
C PRO A 333 1.63 -0.31 5.11
N LEU A 334 0.77 0.65 5.39
CA LEU A 334 0.28 1.66 4.47
C LEU A 334 0.93 3.01 4.78
N ILE A 335 1.34 3.73 3.75
CA ILE A 335 1.62 5.17 3.79
C ILE A 335 0.47 5.88 3.07
N TYR A 336 -0.28 6.71 3.76
CA TYR A 336 -1.20 7.65 3.13
C TYR A 336 -0.42 8.88 2.65
N SER A 337 -0.65 9.33 1.42
CA SER A 337 0.06 10.46 0.79
C SER A 337 0.16 11.67 1.73
N GLY A 338 1.38 12.13 1.96
CA GLY A 338 1.67 13.27 2.83
C GLY A 338 2.19 12.88 4.22
N GLN A 339 1.98 11.64 4.69
CA GLN A 339 2.52 11.21 5.99
C GLN A 339 4.05 11.27 6.02
N GLU A 340 4.70 10.95 4.92
CA GLU A 340 6.16 11.04 4.77
C GLU A 340 6.69 12.48 4.85
N TYR A 341 5.80 13.44 4.70
CA TYR A 341 6.11 14.88 4.84
C TYR A 341 5.58 15.49 6.15
N ASP A 342 5.09 14.64 7.09
CA ASP A 342 4.48 15.09 8.36
C ASP A 342 3.28 16.03 8.14
N MET A 343 2.43 15.64 7.21
CA MET A 343 1.27 16.46 6.86
C MET A 343 0.30 16.57 8.04
N ASP A 344 0.16 17.79 8.56
CA ASP A 344 -0.80 18.14 9.61
C ASP A 344 -1.95 18.94 9.01
N LYS A 345 -2.65 18.33 8.06
CA LYS A 345 -3.76 18.94 7.35
C LYS A 345 -4.81 17.88 7.00
N ARG A 346 -6.07 18.16 7.31
CA ARG A 346 -7.19 17.38 6.78
C ARG A 346 -7.41 17.81 5.33
N LEU A 347 -7.29 16.88 4.41
CA LEU A 347 -7.57 17.13 3.00
C LEU A 347 -9.08 17.26 2.78
N LEU A 348 -9.48 18.20 1.95
CA LEU A 348 -10.88 18.49 1.67
C LEU A 348 -11.47 17.44 0.71
N PHE A 349 -12.20 16.47 1.25
CA PHE A 349 -12.65 15.27 0.52
C PHE A 349 -13.32 15.57 -0.83
N PHE A 350 -14.23 16.55 -0.89
CA PHE A 350 -15.00 16.87 -2.09
C PHE A 350 -14.39 18.00 -2.93
N GLU A 351 -13.19 18.46 -2.60
CA GLU A 351 -12.61 19.68 -3.17
C GLU A 351 -11.20 19.42 -3.72
N LYS A 352 -10.70 20.38 -4.48
CA LYS A 352 -9.29 20.47 -4.81
C LYS A 352 -8.47 20.80 -3.57
N ASP A 353 -7.38 20.10 -3.39
CA ASP A 353 -6.43 20.36 -2.32
C ASP A 353 -4.99 20.01 -2.77
N THR A 354 -4.01 20.20 -1.91
CA THR A 354 -2.62 19.84 -2.23
C THR A 354 -1.82 19.46 -1.00
N ILE A 355 -0.90 18.51 -1.17
CA ILE A 355 0.06 18.05 -0.18
C ILE A 355 1.32 18.91 -0.28
N ILE A 356 1.74 19.49 0.86
CA ILE A 356 2.99 20.26 0.95
C ILE A 356 4.16 19.30 1.16
N LYS A 357 4.96 19.08 0.12
CA LYS A 357 6.06 18.11 0.08
C LYS A 357 7.35 18.68 0.70
N LYS A 358 7.34 18.95 1.99
CA LYS A 358 8.50 19.42 2.72
C LYS A 358 9.11 18.27 3.54
N LYS A 359 10.22 17.71 3.08
CA LYS A 359 10.93 16.65 3.81
C LYS A 359 11.36 17.14 5.19
N ASN A 360 11.01 16.37 6.20
CA ASN A 360 11.35 16.59 7.61
C ASN A 360 11.81 15.28 8.26
N LYS A 361 11.66 15.09 9.59
CA LYS A 361 12.08 13.89 10.31
C LYS A 361 11.38 12.61 9.86
N PHE A 362 10.13 12.70 9.35
CA PHE A 362 9.35 11.51 8.93
C PHE A 362 9.86 10.93 7.62
N PHE A 363 10.30 11.75 6.66
CA PHE A 363 10.78 11.21 5.39
C PHE A 363 11.97 10.25 5.56
N PRO A 364 13.08 10.60 6.25
CA PRO A 364 14.16 9.65 6.51
C PRO A 364 13.73 8.48 7.40
N LEU A 365 12.76 8.66 8.31
CA LEU A 365 12.21 7.57 9.11
C LEU A 365 11.52 6.54 8.22
N TYR A 366 10.53 6.95 7.42
CA TYR A 366 9.81 6.06 6.49
C TYR A 366 10.76 5.37 5.51
N LYS A 367 11.77 6.08 5.01
CA LYS A 367 12.81 5.48 4.15
C LYS A 367 13.59 4.36 4.88
N LYS A 368 13.98 4.56 6.14
CA LYS A 368 14.65 3.53 6.95
C LYS A 368 13.71 2.36 7.22
N LEU A 369 12.47 2.62 7.65
CA LEU A 369 11.46 1.61 7.93
C LEU A 369 11.15 0.79 6.67
N GLY A 370 11.00 1.46 5.52
CA GLY A 370 10.77 0.84 4.23
C GLY A 370 11.90 -0.11 3.84
N LYS A 371 13.14 0.35 3.96
CA LYS A 371 14.31 -0.51 3.72
C LYS A 371 14.30 -1.73 4.65
N LEU A 372 14.03 -1.55 5.94
CA LEU A 372 13.97 -2.64 6.90
C LEU A 372 12.90 -3.66 6.53
N LYS A 373 11.68 -3.21 6.25
CA LYS A 373 10.55 -4.08 5.87
C LYS A 373 10.86 -4.90 4.61
N ASN A 374 11.41 -4.26 3.58
CA ASN A 374 11.70 -4.92 2.30
C ASN A 374 12.87 -5.91 2.37
N THR A 375 13.82 -5.71 3.28
CA THR A 375 15.08 -6.48 3.27
C THR A 375 15.27 -7.42 4.45
N ASN A 376 14.44 -7.33 5.50
CA ASN A 376 14.60 -8.19 6.69
C ASN A 376 13.50 -9.25 6.75
N PRO A 377 13.82 -10.54 6.52
CA PRO A 377 12.86 -11.63 6.56
C PRO A 377 12.07 -11.73 7.87
N ALA A 378 12.62 -11.26 9.00
CA ALA A 378 11.92 -11.25 10.28
C ALA A 378 10.68 -10.34 10.30
N LEU A 379 10.44 -9.52 9.25
CA LEU A 379 9.24 -8.68 9.12
C LEU A 379 8.26 -9.16 8.04
N HIS A 380 8.54 -10.29 7.38
CA HIS A 380 7.64 -10.82 6.36
C HIS A 380 6.30 -11.27 6.96
N GLY A 381 5.23 -11.13 6.18
CA GLY A 381 3.89 -11.67 6.42
C GLY A 381 3.55 -12.80 5.45
N GLY A 382 2.27 -13.11 5.29
CA GLY A 382 1.75 -14.05 4.31
C GLY A 382 2.21 -15.49 4.54
N LYS A 383 2.31 -16.26 3.46
CA LYS A 383 2.60 -17.71 3.48
C LYS A 383 3.89 -18.07 4.22
N ASN A 384 4.87 -17.19 4.20
CA ASN A 384 6.14 -17.40 4.88
C ASN A 384 6.35 -16.38 5.99
N ALA A 385 5.30 -16.10 6.76
CA ALA A 385 5.33 -15.12 7.84
C ALA A 385 6.42 -15.39 8.88
N ALA A 386 7.03 -14.32 9.36
CA ALA A 386 7.88 -14.36 10.54
C ALA A 386 7.03 -14.56 11.81
N SER A 387 7.59 -15.26 12.80
CA SER A 387 6.91 -15.41 14.11
C SER A 387 6.76 -14.06 14.82
N TYR A 388 5.77 -13.98 15.70
CA TYR A 388 5.61 -12.91 16.67
C TYR A 388 5.69 -13.53 18.08
N THR A 389 6.53 -12.97 18.96
CA THR A 389 6.66 -13.42 20.32
C THR A 389 6.70 -12.23 21.27
N ARG A 390 5.71 -12.13 22.16
CA ARG A 390 5.67 -11.08 23.20
C ARG A 390 6.85 -11.26 24.15
N ILE A 391 7.56 -10.18 24.44
CA ILE A 391 8.62 -10.13 25.45
C ILE A 391 8.03 -9.50 26.71
N ILE A 392 8.10 -10.23 27.83
CA ILE A 392 7.58 -9.77 29.11
C ILE A 392 8.57 -8.78 29.74
N THR A 393 8.03 -7.72 30.29
CA THR A 393 8.74 -6.69 31.02
C THR A 393 8.19 -6.52 32.42
N SER A 394 8.86 -5.80 33.31
CA SER A 394 8.36 -5.49 34.64
C SER A 394 7.18 -4.48 34.63
N ASP A 395 6.90 -3.83 33.50
CA ASP A 395 5.76 -2.91 33.32
C ASP A 395 5.06 -3.14 31.99
N ASP A 396 4.43 -4.32 31.84
CA ASP A 396 3.77 -4.77 30.59
C ASP A 396 2.56 -3.91 30.17
N ASN A 397 2.02 -3.10 31.07
CA ASN A 397 0.91 -2.20 30.73
C ASN A 397 1.38 -0.92 30.01
N LYS A 398 2.67 -0.58 30.12
CA LYS A 398 3.25 0.63 29.53
C LYS A 398 4.25 0.33 28.45
N VAL A 399 5.01 -0.78 28.60
CA VAL A 399 6.07 -1.15 27.68
C VAL A 399 5.61 -2.29 26.77
N LEU A 400 5.47 -1.99 25.49
CA LEU A 400 5.28 -3.01 24.46
C LEU A 400 6.66 -3.50 24.01
N ALA A 401 6.96 -4.78 24.25
CA ALA A 401 8.16 -5.42 23.75
C ALA A 401 7.82 -6.74 23.07
N PHE A 402 8.34 -6.99 21.87
CA PHE A 402 8.18 -8.26 21.14
C PHE A 402 9.34 -8.53 20.21
N ALA A 403 9.53 -9.81 19.85
CA ALA A 403 10.47 -10.27 18.85
C ALA A 403 9.72 -10.80 17.63
N ARG A 404 10.21 -10.46 16.46
CA ARG A 404 9.87 -11.09 15.18
C ARG A 404 11.06 -11.92 14.73
N LYS A 405 10.82 -13.19 14.34
CA LYS A 405 11.89 -14.10 13.94
C LYS A 405 11.53 -14.89 12.69
N LYS A 406 12.50 -15.01 11.80
CA LYS A 406 12.45 -15.94 10.67
C LYS A 406 13.87 -16.39 10.35
N GLU A 407 14.11 -17.71 10.37
CA GLU A 407 15.44 -18.29 10.17
C GLU A 407 16.47 -17.68 11.15
N ASN A 408 17.54 -17.09 10.62
CA ASN A 408 18.59 -16.44 11.41
C ASN A 408 18.33 -14.95 11.65
N HIS A 409 17.21 -14.40 11.13
CA HIS A 409 16.86 -13.00 11.27
C HIS A 409 15.96 -12.78 12.48
N GLU A 410 16.25 -11.72 13.22
CA GLU A 410 15.49 -11.32 14.39
C GLU A 410 15.42 -9.79 14.45
N VAL A 411 14.20 -9.28 14.66
CA VAL A 411 13.91 -7.88 14.95
C VAL A 411 13.20 -7.83 16.29
N VAL A 412 13.73 -7.06 17.24
CA VAL A 412 13.12 -6.80 18.52
C VAL A 412 12.63 -5.35 18.54
N PHE A 413 11.36 -5.17 18.87
CA PHE A 413 10.75 -3.87 19.10
C PHE A 413 10.49 -3.69 20.58
N VAL A 414 10.89 -2.53 21.13
CA VAL A 414 10.61 -2.15 22.52
C VAL A 414 10.15 -0.70 22.52
N ALA A 415 8.99 -0.41 23.09
CA ALA A 415 8.42 0.94 23.09
C ALA A 415 7.73 1.27 24.40
N ASN A 416 7.95 2.48 24.87
CA ASN A 416 7.11 3.10 25.89
C ASN A 416 5.87 3.70 25.22
N LEU A 417 4.71 3.12 25.45
CA LEU A 417 3.44 3.59 24.88
C LEU A 417 2.66 4.47 25.86
N THR A 418 3.38 5.36 26.55
CA THR A 418 2.79 6.33 27.51
C THR A 418 3.41 7.71 27.38
N LYS A 419 2.72 8.69 27.97
CA LYS A 419 3.13 10.11 28.01
C LYS A 419 4.24 10.41 29.03
N GLU A 420 4.60 9.43 29.87
CA GLU A 420 5.56 9.59 30.94
C GLU A 420 6.77 8.67 30.70
N PRO A 421 7.97 9.05 31.15
CA PRO A 421 9.11 8.13 31.14
C PRO A 421 8.80 6.85 31.93
N VAL A 422 9.32 5.74 31.47
CA VAL A 422 9.12 4.42 32.12
C VAL A 422 10.47 3.74 32.34
N LYS A 423 10.62 3.16 33.54
CA LYS A 423 11.71 2.23 33.84
C LYS A 423 11.19 0.81 33.85
N PHE A 424 11.93 -0.08 33.28
CA PHE A 424 11.54 -1.49 33.21
C PHE A 424 12.75 -2.42 33.20
N THR A 425 12.51 -3.67 33.52
CA THR A 425 13.45 -4.79 33.38
C THR A 425 12.82 -5.86 32.49
N THR A 426 13.63 -6.76 31.96
CA THR A 426 13.19 -7.94 31.22
C THR A 426 14.17 -9.08 31.41
N GLU A 427 13.70 -10.33 31.31
CA GLU A 427 14.56 -11.53 31.28
C GLU A 427 15.03 -11.88 29.86
N TYR A 428 14.60 -11.09 28.85
CA TYR A 428 15.08 -11.24 27.49
C TYR A 428 16.57 -10.89 27.39
N LYS A 429 17.28 -11.51 26.44
CA LYS A 429 18.74 -11.31 26.30
C LYS A 429 19.18 -11.40 24.84
N GLY A 430 20.19 -10.65 24.50
CA GLY A 430 20.85 -10.74 23.21
C GLY A 430 21.70 -9.52 22.87
N GLU A 431 22.51 -9.70 21.84
CA GLU A 431 23.30 -8.63 21.25
C GLU A 431 22.68 -8.20 19.92
N PHE A 432 22.52 -6.91 19.76
CA PHE A 432 21.79 -6.30 18.65
C PHE A 432 22.52 -5.06 18.14
N THR A 433 22.05 -4.55 17.02
CA THR A 433 22.30 -3.17 16.57
C THR A 433 20.97 -2.41 16.62
N ASN A 434 20.93 -1.23 17.24
CA ASN A 434 19.79 -0.35 17.11
C ASN A 434 19.73 0.14 15.66
N TYR A 435 18.67 -0.23 14.95
CA TYR A 435 18.55 0.00 13.51
C TYR A 435 18.52 1.49 13.15
N LEU A 436 17.92 2.31 14.00
CA LEU A 436 17.75 3.74 13.71
C LEU A 436 19.02 4.55 13.96
N SER A 437 19.76 4.26 15.04
CA SER A 437 21.00 4.95 15.37
C SER A 437 22.26 4.29 14.83
N GLY A 438 22.24 2.97 14.62
CA GLY A 438 23.40 2.17 14.21
C GLY A 438 24.27 1.72 15.39
N ASP A 439 23.93 2.04 16.62
CA ASP A 439 24.69 1.70 17.81
C ASP A 439 24.54 0.23 18.20
N ASN A 440 25.61 -0.34 18.79
CA ASN A 440 25.54 -1.64 19.42
C ASN A 440 24.66 -1.58 20.67
N PHE A 441 23.79 -2.54 20.84
CA PHE A 441 22.86 -2.64 21.95
C PHE A 441 22.84 -4.06 22.52
N GLU A 442 23.02 -4.19 23.83
CA GLU A 442 22.94 -5.47 24.54
C GLU A 442 21.76 -5.44 25.50
N ILE A 443 20.84 -6.40 25.37
CA ILE A 443 19.81 -6.62 26.38
C ILE A 443 20.32 -7.66 27.37
N LYS A 444 20.34 -7.31 28.67
CA LYS A 444 20.79 -8.17 29.78
C LYS A 444 19.61 -8.49 30.70
N PRO A 445 19.44 -9.73 31.10
CA PRO A 445 18.41 -10.13 32.05
C PRO A 445 18.49 -9.34 33.36
N GLY A 446 17.35 -8.85 33.83
CA GLY A 446 17.22 -8.13 35.10
C GLY A 446 17.85 -6.71 35.12
N GLN A 447 18.49 -6.27 34.04
CA GLN A 447 18.99 -4.91 33.94
C GLN A 447 17.83 -3.92 33.83
N GLU A 448 17.91 -2.80 34.58
CA GLU A 448 16.95 -1.71 34.45
C GLU A 448 17.26 -0.86 33.21
N TYR A 449 16.25 -0.59 32.41
CA TYR A 449 16.27 0.30 31.24
C TYR A 449 15.27 1.43 31.44
N GLU A 450 15.50 2.56 30.79
CA GLU A 450 14.58 3.71 30.80
C GLU A 450 14.29 4.15 29.37
N LEU A 451 13.00 4.39 29.10
CA LEU A 451 12.50 5.00 27.87
C LEU A 451 11.76 6.28 28.20
N ALA A 452 12.09 7.36 27.49
CA ALA A 452 11.32 8.59 27.53
C ALA A 452 9.87 8.35 27.05
N ALA A 453 8.97 9.32 27.20
CA ALA A 453 7.61 9.26 26.69
C ALA A 453 7.63 8.98 25.18
N TRP A 454 6.89 7.97 24.73
CA TRP A 454 6.75 7.54 23.32
C TRP A 454 8.07 7.15 22.64
N ASP A 455 9.15 6.94 23.40
CA ASP A 455 10.43 6.48 22.85
C ASP A 455 10.40 4.98 22.56
N TYR A 456 11.24 4.53 21.60
CA TYR A 456 11.25 3.15 21.14
C TYR A 456 12.59 2.73 20.55
N TRP A 457 12.82 1.43 20.55
CA TRP A 457 13.96 0.78 19.90
C TRP A 457 13.49 -0.21 18.84
N ILE A 458 14.18 -0.20 17.71
CA ILE A 458 14.14 -1.27 16.71
C ILE A 458 15.52 -1.91 16.70
N LEU A 459 15.62 -3.10 17.25
CA LEU A 459 16.87 -3.80 17.43
C LEU A 459 16.96 -4.97 16.44
N ILE A 460 18.01 -5.00 15.63
CA ILE A 460 18.26 -6.08 14.67
C ILE A 460 19.41 -6.95 15.17
N LYS A 461 19.24 -8.27 15.08
CA LYS A 461 20.29 -9.22 15.47
C LYS A 461 21.50 -9.04 14.58
N LYS A 462 22.68 -9.11 15.20
CA LYS A 462 23.96 -9.10 14.47
C LYS A 462 24.18 -10.37 13.66
#